data_9aecb3ad9283865fa3395869689395de
#
_entry.id   9aecb3ad9283865fa3395869689395de
#
_cell.length_a   1.000
_cell.length_b   1.000
_cell.length_c   1.000
_cell.angle_alpha   90.00
_cell.angle_beta   90.00
_cell.angle_gamma   90.00
#
_symmetry.space_group_name_H-M   'P 1'
#
loop_
_entity.id
_entity.type
_entity.pdbx_description
1 polymer ?
#
loop_
_entity_poly.entity_id
_entity_poly.type
_entity_poly.pdbx_seq_one_letter_code
_entity_poly.pdbx_strand_id
1 'polypeptide(L)'
;MNKLSTWLLGLSSMLVLTSTAQENNSVNLRMEARGDYQYENIDGYPMDGANGFRGKQLNLRLNGTIGESWSYVYRQRMGKPNSDASYFDAVDHINLTSTTGAWSFTGGKQTVAVGGYEYDRAPIDFYFGSEYWYNMACYQWGVNAKYNFGNESNDALTLQVVQSAFRNINPSMLSYNLMWTGSYGWLDILHSVNMLEYQPGKFVNFIALGHQFNMGDFKLQLDWMNRADMDNFSFDDFSVMADLSWSASDKLNIFGKYSFDINDGNYADYCVLPGTELSRVGAGVEYFPIKESKDVRLHGAYSFAWGKNGNPYGSVYGDHAFLTLGVTWKMNILNK
;
A
#
# COMPACT_ATOMS: atom_id res chain seq x y z
N MET A 1 -21.10 -8.51 30.21
CA MET A 1 -20.64 -9.53 29.26
C MET A 1 -19.44 -8.96 28.52
N ASN A 2 -18.27 -9.59 28.66
CA ASN A 2 -17.00 -9.07 28.13
C ASN A 2 -17.01 -9.08 26.60
N LYS A 3 -16.68 -7.94 25.99
CA LYS A 3 -16.58 -7.78 24.51
C LYS A 3 -15.69 -8.85 23.84
N LEU A 4 -14.79 -9.46 24.58
CA LEU A 4 -13.91 -10.55 24.11
C LEU A 4 -14.68 -11.86 23.80
N SER A 5 -15.76 -12.15 24.53
CA SER A 5 -16.55 -13.37 24.33
C SER A 5 -17.41 -13.32 23.05
N THR A 6 -17.80 -12.13 22.62
CA THR A 6 -18.59 -11.93 21.39
C THR A 6 -17.73 -12.14 20.13
N TRP A 7 -16.44 -11.84 20.22
CA TRP A 7 -15.48 -12.06 19.12
C TRP A 7 -15.13 -13.53 18.91
N LEU A 8 -15.01 -14.28 20.01
CA LEU A 8 -14.75 -15.74 19.94
C LEU A 8 -15.97 -16.51 19.38
N LEU A 9 -17.18 -16.04 19.64
CA LEU A 9 -18.41 -16.62 19.07
C LEU A 9 -18.56 -16.32 17.57
N GLY A 10 -18.12 -15.17 17.10
CA GLY A 10 -18.08 -14.82 15.66
C GLY A 10 -17.07 -15.68 14.88
N LEU A 11 -15.91 -15.97 15.47
CA LEU A 11 -14.90 -16.85 14.86
C LEU A 11 -15.33 -18.33 14.87
N SER A 12 -16.00 -18.79 15.93
CA SER A 12 -16.48 -20.16 16.01
C SER A 12 -17.64 -20.46 15.06
N SER A 13 -18.49 -19.47 14.75
CA SER A 13 -19.56 -19.62 13.75
C SER A 13 -19.04 -19.66 12.30
N MET A 14 -17.89 -19.04 12.02
CA MET A 14 -17.22 -19.18 10.70
C MET A 14 -16.58 -20.56 10.48
N LEU A 15 -16.21 -21.28 11.55
CA LEU A 15 -15.61 -22.62 11.43
C LEU A 15 -16.62 -23.74 11.18
N VAL A 16 -17.92 -23.50 11.34
CA VAL A 16 -18.99 -24.52 11.12
C VAL A 16 -19.48 -24.55 9.66
N LEU A 17 -19.05 -23.64 8.79
CA LEU A 17 -19.44 -23.66 7.36
C LEU A 17 -18.72 -24.72 6.50
N THR A 18 -18.22 -25.80 7.11
CA THR A 18 -17.39 -26.80 6.42
C THR A 18 -18.13 -27.94 5.72
N SER A 19 -19.45 -27.93 5.57
CA SER A 19 -20.14 -29.15 5.14
C SER A 19 -20.80 -29.18 3.78
N THR A 20 -20.76 -28.09 3.00
CA THR A 20 -21.23 -28.14 1.59
C THR A 20 -20.37 -27.22 0.70
N ALA A 21 -19.06 -27.48 0.62
CA ALA A 21 -18.25 -26.86 -0.40
C ALA A 21 -18.66 -27.45 -1.76
N GLN A 22 -19.33 -26.68 -2.58
CA GLN A 22 -19.51 -26.97 -4.00
C GLN A 22 -18.12 -27.13 -4.64
N GLU A 23 -17.92 -28.08 -5.54
CA GLU A 23 -16.61 -28.56 -6.05
C GLU A 23 -15.63 -27.48 -6.56
N ASN A 24 -16.07 -26.21 -6.75
CA ASN A 24 -15.27 -25.12 -7.30
C ASN A 24 -15.09 -23.91 -6.35
N ASN A 25 -15.25 -24.09 -5.04
CA ASN A 25 -15.03 -23.01 -4.08
C ASN A 25 -13.66 -23.17 -3.40
N SER A 26 -12.93 -22.09 -3.25
CA SER A 26 -11.70 -22.08 -2.47
C SER A 26 -11.77 -21.08 -1.33
N VAL A 27 -11.06 -21.39 -0.24
CA VAL A 27 -10.94 -20.52 0.94
C VAL A 27 -9.49 -20.54 1.42
N ASN A 28 -8.89 -19.38 1.53
CA ASN A 28 -7.59 -19.20 2.15
C ASN A 28 -7.73 -18.18 3.28
N LEU A 29 -7.41 -18.60 4.51
CA LEU A 29 -7.37 -17.74 5.69
C LEU A 29 -5.94 -17.64 6.19
N ARG A 30 -5.43 -16.40 6.27
CA ARG A 30 -4.07 -16.10 6.66
C ARG A 30 -4.01 -15.01 7.71
N MET A 31 -3.14 -15.16 8.69
CA MET A 31 -2.75 -14.12 9.62
C MET A 31 -1.35 -13.62 9.28
N GLU A 32 -1.17 -12.31 9.36
CA GLU A 32 0.11 -11.64 9.14
C GLU A 32 0.38 -10.69 10.30
N ALA A 33 1.57 -10.78 10.88
CA ALA A 33 1.94 -9.93 12.00
C ALA A 33 3.36 -9.38 11.83
N ARG A 34 3.57 -8.17 12.34
CA ARG A 34 4.88 -7.51 12.40
C ARG A 34 5.04 -6.78 13.72
N GLY A 35 6.15 -7.03 14.39
CA GLY A 35 6.58 -6.32 15.59
C GLY A 35 7.98 -5.78 15.40
N ASP A 36 8.19 -4.53 15.83
CA ASP A 36 9.45 -3.81 15.66
C ASP A 36 9.90 -3.17 16.96
N TYR A 37 11.21 -3.07 17.15
CA TYR A 37 11.84 -2.05 17.95
C TYR A 37 12.10 -0.85 17.03
N GLN A 38 11.66 0.34 17.43
CA GLN A 38 11.86 1.58 16.67
C GLN A 38 12.63 2.60 17.49
N TYR A 39 13.45 3.37 16.81
CA TYR A 39 14.11 4.55 17.36
C TYR A 39 13.97 5.70 16.36
N GLU A 40 13.43 6.80 16.83
CA GLU A 40 13.24 8.03 16.05
C GLU A 40 13.93 9.20 16.74
N ASN A 41 14.61 10.00 15.93
CA ASN A 41 15.29 11.21 16.37
C ASN A 41 14.98 12.32 15.36
N ILE A 42 14.55 13.48 15.85
CA ILE A 42 14.29 14.67 15.05
C ILE A 42 15.16 15.79 15.59
N ASP A 43 15.90 16.49 14.71
CA ASP A 43 16.80 17.59 15.05
C ASP A 43 17.81 17.24 16.16
N GLY A 44 18.27 15.99 16.19
CA GLY A 44 19.20 15.48 17.21
C GLY A 44 18.54 15.07 18.54
N TYR A 45 17.22 15.20 18.68
CA TYR A 45 16.48 14.85 19.90
C TYR A 45 15.68 13.56 19.70
N PRO A 46 15.78 12.56 20.60
CA PRO A 46 14.91 11.40 20.58
C PRO A 46 13.45 11.80 20.72
N MET A 47 12.58 11.21 19.89
CA MET A 47 11.14 11.42 20.01
C MET A 47 10.57 10.64 21.20
N ASP A 48 10.08 11.36 22.22
CA ASP A 48 9.40 10.76 23.36
C ASP A 48 8.14 10.00 22.90
N GLY A 49 7.98 8.75 23.38
CA GLY A 49 6.86 7.89 23.04
C GLY A 49 6.93 7.23 21.65
N ALA A 50 7.87 7.63 20.78
CA ALA A 50 8.11 6.99 19.49
C ALA A 50 9.12 5.83 19.59
N ASN A 51 9.96 5.79 20.62
CA ASN A 51 11.03 4.83 20.79
C ASN A 51 10.60 3.58 21.58
N GLY A 52 11.06 2.40 21.18
CA GLY A 52 10.84 1.15 21.89
C GLY A 52 10.13 0.06 21.06
N PHE A 53 9.73 -1.01 21.74
CA PHE A 53 9.02 -2.14 21.10
C PHE A 53 7.56 -1.82 20.84
N ARG A 54 7.08 -2.18 19.65
CA ARG A 54 5.67 -1.98 19.27
C ARG A 54 5.18 -2.98 18.23
N GLY A 55 3.91 -3.34 18.29
CA GLY A 55 3.20 -4.00 17.19
C GLY A 55 2.96 -3.02 16.06
N LYS A 56 3.44 -3.33 14.87
CA LYS A 56 3.26 -2.47 13.67
C LYS A 56 2.08 -2.90 12.83
N GLN A 57 1.91 -4.18 12.62
CA GLN A 57 0.85 -4.74 11.80
C GLN A 57 0.32 -6.02 12.45
N LEU A 58 -0.98 -6.18 12.41
CA LEU A 58 -1.68 -7.43 12.67
C LEU A 58 -2.87 -7.49 11.71
N ASN A 59 -2.77 -8.34 10.69
CA ASN A 59 -3.77 -8.44 9.63
C ASN A 59 -4.38 -9.83 9.62
N LEU A 60 -5.69 -9.89 9.42
CA LEU A 60 -6.41 -11.09 9.03
C LEU A 60 -6.82 -10.96 7.57
N ARG A 61 -6.45 -11.93 6.75
CA ARG A 61 -6.78 -11.98 5.32
C ARG A 61 -7.57 -13.25 5.01
N LEU A 62 -8.72 -13.07 4.40
CA LEU A 62 -9.55 -14.15 3.86
C LEU A 62 -9.73 -13.88 2.37
N ASN A 63 -9.40 -14.84 1.53
CA ASN A 63 -9.63 -14.75 0.09
C ASN A 63 -9.97 -16.13 -0.48
N GLY A 64 -10.63 -16.15 -1.62
CA GLY A 64 -10.98 -17.37 -2.30
C GLY A 64 -11.81 -17.15 -3.55
N THR A 65 -12.38 -18.25 -4.05
CA THR A 65 -13.23 -18.27 -5.23
C THR A 65 -14.63 -18.80 -4.89
N ILE A 66 -15.61 -18.42 -5.70
CA ILE A 66 -16.99 -18.92 -5.66
C ILE A 66 -17.33 -19.33 -7.10
N GLY A 67 -17.40 -20.63 -7.35
CA GLY A 67 -17.50 -21.17 -8.70
C GLY A 67 -16.27 -20.79 -9.55
N GLU A 68 -16.49 -20.69 -10.86
CA GLU A 68 -15.40 -20.48 -11.83
C GLU A 68 -15.09 -19.00 -12.11
N SER A 69 -16.07 -18.11 -11.88
CA SER A 69 -16.00 -16.73 -12.36
C SER A 69 -15.92 -15.68 -11.26
N TRP A 70 -16.08 -16.06 -10.00
CA TRP A 70 -16.10 -15.12 -8.89
C TRP A 70 -14.95 -15.34 -7.95
N SER A 71 -14.37 -14.25 -7.44
CA SER A 71 -13.37 -14.26 -6.36
C SER A 71 -13.67 -13.15 -5.36
N TYR A 72 -13.24 -13.35 -4.12
CA TYR A 72 -13.45 -12.39 -3.05
C TYR A 72 -12.17 -12.18 -2.26
N VAL A 73 -12.04 -10.97 -1.70
CA VAL A 73 -10.96 -10.61 -0.80
C VAL A 73 -11.53 -9.86 0.39
N TYR A 74 -11.16 -10.30 1.58
CA TYR A 74 -11.33 -9.56 2.83
C TYR A 74 -9.98 -9.42 3.51
N ARG A 75 -9.62 -8.20 3.95
CA ARG A 75 -8.41 -7.94 4.73
C ARG A 75 -8.72 -6.90 5.80
N GLN A 76 -8.50 -7.28 7.05
CA GLN A 76 -8.70 -6.41 8.20
C GLN A 76 -7.38 -6.18 8.93
N ARG A 77 -7.12 -4.93 9.32
CA ARG A 77 -6.07 -4.56 10.28
C ARG A 77 -6.63 -4.69 11.68
N MET A 78 -6.24 -5.72 12.39
CA MET A 78 -6.71 -5.97 13.76
C MET A 78 -6.01 -5.07 14.79
N GLY A 79 -4.81 -4.55 14.47
CA GLY A 79 -4.04 -3.63 15.31
C GLY A 79 -4.41 -2.15 15.14
N LYS A 80 -5.31 -1.81 14.19
CA LYS A 80 -5.79 -0.44 14.05
C LYS A 80 -6.88 -0.17 15.07
N PRO A 81 -6.76 0.87 15.92
CA PRO A 81 -7.85 1.23 16.82
C PRO A 81 -9.11 1.53 16.01
N ASN A 82 -10.24 1.03 16.46
CA ASN A 82 -11.52 1.47 15.92
C ASN A 82 -11.65 2.95 16.25
N SER A 83 -11.58 3.81 15.23
CA SER A 83 -12.05 5.18 15.38
C SER A 83 -13.56 5.12 15.60
N ASP A 84 -14.12 6.07 16.32
CA ASP A 84 -15.57 6.16 16.56
C ASP A 84 -16.38 6.35 15.26
N ALA A 85 -15.71 6.50 14.12
CA ALA A 85 -16.34 6.81 12.85
C ALA A 85 -16.91 5.57 12.13
N SER A 86 -16.14 4.47 11.98
CA SER A 86 -16.62 3.29 11.27
C SER A 86 -15.77 2.03 11.53
N TYR A 87 -16.45 0.88 11.71
CA TYR A 87 -15.78 -0.42 11.73
C TYR A 87 -14.96 -0.69 10.45
N PHE A 88 -15.45 -0.20 9.31
CA PHE A 88 -14.79 -0.38 8.01
C PHE A 88 -13.47 0.39 7.84
N ASP A 89 -13.12 1.31 8.75
CA ASP A 89 -11.84 2.02 8.71
C ASP A 89 -10.65 1.07 8.95
N ALA A 90 -10.88 0.00 9.72
CA ALA A 90 -9.89 -1.05 9.95
C ALA A 90 -9.89 -2.13 8.84
N VAL A 91 -10.83 -2.09 7.90
CA VAL A 91 -10.90 -3.01 6.76
C VAL A 91 -10.22 -2.39 5.55
N ASP A 92 -9.15 -3.00 5.06
CA ASP A 92 -8.44 -2.57 3.85
C ASP A 92 -9.16 -3.06 2.58
N HIS A 93 -9.55 -4.33 2.57
CA HIS A 93 -10.26 -4.94 1.45
C HIS A 93 -11.54 -5.62 1.94
N ILE A 94 -12.62 -5.36 1.27
CA ILE A 94 -13.85 -6.15 1.25
C ILE A 94 -14.47 -5.97 -0.13
N ASN A 95 -14.13 -6.87 -1.05
CA ASN A 95 -14.56 -6.77 -2.44
C ASN A 95 -14.85 -8.12 -3.06
N LEU A 96 -15.65 -8.07 -4.11
CA LEU A 96 -16.05 -9.19 -4.93
C LEU A 96 -15.68 -8.87 -6.37
N THR A 97 -15.05 -9.81 -7.06
CA THR A 97 -14.64 -9.70 -8.46
C THR A 97 -15.33 -10.78 -9.30
N SER A 98 -15.94 -10.37 -10.40
CA SER A 98 -16.44 -11.26 -11.44
C SER A 98 -15.51 -11.21 -12.65
N THR A 99 -15.10 -12.36 -13.17
CA THR A 99 -14.23 -12.46 -14.35
C THR A 99 -14.95 -13.18 -15.47
N THR A 100 -14.93 -12.58 -16.67
CA THR A 100 -15.51 -13.17 -17.89
C THR A 100 -14.61 -12.86 -19.09
N GLY A 101 -13.99 -13.90 -19.65
CA GLY A 101 -12.99 -13.75 -20.72
C GLY A 101 -11.82 -12.84 -20.25
N ALA A 102 -11.54 -11.81 -21.02
CA ALA A 102 -10.48 -10.85 -20.72
C ALA A 102 -10.89 -9.75 -19.70
N TRP A 103 -12.17 -9.70 -19.31
CA TRP A 103 -12.69 -8.68 -18.42
C TRP A 103 -12.80 -9.17 -16.98
N SER A 104 -12.50 -8.27 -16.03
CA SER A 104 -12.79 -8.45 -14.61
C SER A 104 -13.47 -7.20 -14.07
N PHE A 105 -14.54 -7.38 -13.29
CA PHE A 105 -15.31 -6.30 -12.67
C PHE A 105 -15.27 -6.48 -11.16
N THR A 106 -14.79 -5.47 -10.45
CA THR A 106 -14.67 -5.51 -8.99
C THR A 106 -15.54 -4.45 -8.36
N GLY A 107 -16.28 -4.83 -7.31
CA GLY A 107 -17.04 -3.90 -6.47
C GLY A 107 -16.71 -4.08 -5.00
N GLY A 108 -16.64 -2.98 -4.25
CA GLY A 108 -16.35 -2.96 -2.82
C GLY A 108 -15.15 -2.08 -2.45
N LYS A 109 -14.63 -2.27 -1.23
CA LYS A 109 -13.42 -1.58 -0.78
C LYS A 109 -12.18 -2.26 -1.34
N GLN A 110 -11.35 -1.49 -2.03
CA GLN A 110 -10.25 -2.00 -2.82
C GLN A 110 -9.09 -1.00 -2.87
N THR A 111 -7.92 -1.43 -3.36
CA THR A 111 -6.80 -0.52 -3.61
C THR A 111 -7.19 0.51 -4.66
N VAL A 112 -6.86 1.76 -4.43
CA VAL A 112 -7.03 2.83 -5.43
C VAL A 112 -6.01 2.60 -6.54
N ALA A 113 -6.46 2.65 -7.80
CA ALA A 113 -5.64 2.37 -8.97
C ALA A 113 -4.73 3.58 -9.30
N VAL A 114 -3.73 3.78 -8.47
CA VAL A 114 -2.66 4.77 -8.67
C VAL A 114 -1.37 4.02 -8.96
N GLY A 115 -0.63 4.46 -9.98
CA GLY A 115 0.63 3.89 -10.38
C GLY A 115 1.76 4.12 -9.37
N GLY A 116 2.90 3.47 -9.64
CA GLY A 116 4.08 3.55 -8.77
C GLY A 116 4.21 2.35 -7.82
N TYR A 117 5.41 1.82 -7.73
CA TYR A 117 5.73 0.63 -6.93
C TYR A 117 5.81 0.93 -5.43
N GLU A 118 6.14 2.18 -5.05
CA GLU A 118 6.08 2.57 -3.65
C GLU A 118 4.64 2.54 -3.14
N TYR A 119 3.70 3.09 -3.92
CA TYR A 119 2.29 3.12 -3.54
C TYR A 119 1.66 1.73 -3.49
N ASP A 120 2.02 0.84 -4.41
CA ASP A 120 1.52 -0.54 -4.47
C ASP A 120 2.08 -1.44 -3.35
N ARG A 121 3.13 -1.00 -2.65
CA ARG A 121 3.77 -1.79 -1.60
C ARG A 121 2.85 -2.01 -0.40
N ALA A 122 2.70 -3.27 0.00
CA ALA A 122 1.89 -3.61 1.16
C ALA A 122 2.45 -2.99 2.45
N PRO A 123 1.63 -2.38 3.33
CA PRO A 123 2.10 -1.71 4.55
C PRO A 123 2.92 -2.59 5.50
N ILE A 124 2.70 -3.91 5.51
CA ILE A 124 3.48 -4.85 6.33
C ILE A 124 4.93 -5.01 5.83
N ASP A 125 5.17 -4.75 4.55
CA ASP A 125 6.47 -4.84 3.89
C ASP A 125 7.12 -3.46 3.69
N PHE A 126 6.56 -2.41 4.30
CA PHE A 126 7.00 -1.03 4.18
C PHE A 126 7.74 -0.59 5.44
N TYR A 127 8.94 -0.07 5.31
CA TYR A 127 9.77 0.36 6.45
C TYR A 127 9.79 1.89 6.58
N PHE A 128 10.05 2.58 5.49
CA PHE A 128 10.05 4.04 5.36
C PHE A 128 9.77 4.45 3.92
N GLY A 129 9.29 5.66 3.69
CA GLY A 129 8.95 6.15 2.36
C GLY A 129 8.76 7.65 2.27
N SER A 130 8.20 8.06 1.13
CA SER A 130 7.88 9.45 0.80
C SER A 130 6.77 10.02 1.69
N GLU A 131 6.71 11.35 1.81
CA GLU A 131 5.58 12.04 2.44
C GLU A 131 4.27 11.72 1.70
N TYR A 132 4.32 11.63 0.38
CA TYR A 132 3.20 11.21 -0.44
C TYR A 132 2.58 9.88 0.02
N TRP A 133 3.40 8.83 0.25
CA TRP A 133 2.89 7.52 0.66
C TRP A 133 2.15 7.55 1.99
N TYR A 134 2.62 8.35 2.93
CA TYR A 134 2.01 8.43 4.26
C TYR A 134 0.65 9.12 4.24
N ASN A 135 0.41 10.02 3.29
CA ASN A 135 -0.80 10.86 3.28
C ASN A 135 -1.86 10.41 2.26
N MET A 136 -1.50 9.58 1.29
CA MET A 136 -2.45 9.01 0.34
C MET A 136 -3.24 7.86 0.96
N ALA A 137 -4.55 7.83 0.76
CA ALA A 137 -5.40 6.71 1.19
C ALA A 137 -5.30 5.56 0.18
N CYS A 138 -4.78 4.41 0.63
CA CYS A 138 -4.56 3.26 -0.26
C CYS A 138 -5.84 2.49 -0.61
N TYR A 139 -6.89 2.54 0.23
CA TYR A 139 -8.07 1.67 0.11
C TYR A 139 -9.35 2.48 0.19
N GLN A 140 -10.16 2.43 -0.87
CA GLN A 140 -11.39 3.19 -0.99
C GLN A 140 -12.54 2.34 -1.54
N TRP A 141 -13.78 2.72 -1.22
CA TRP A 141 -14.99 2.11 -1.74
C TRP A 141 -15.25 2.54 -3.18
N GLY A 142 -15.61 1.59 -4.03
CA GLY A 142 -16.01 1.87 -5.41
C GLY A 142 -16.01 0.64 -6.31
N VAL A 143 -15.85 0.88 -7.58
CA VAL A 143 -15.91 -0.15 -8.63
C VAL A 143 -14.74 0.02 -9.61
N ASN A 144 -14.33 -1.09 -10.22
CA ASN A 144 -13.42 -1.05 -11.36
C ASN A 144 -13.83 -2.06 -12.45
N ALA A 145 -13.37 -1.77 -13.66
CA ALA A 145 -13.36 -2.68 -14.77
C ALA A 145 -11.91 -2.81 -15.27
N LYS A 146 -11.39 -4.04 -15.30
CA LYS A 146 -10.06 -4.37 -15.80
C LYS A 146 -10.17 -5.18 -17.06
N TYR A 147 -9.46 -4.78 -18.10
CA TYR A 147 -9.34 -5.51 -19.37
C TYR A 147 -7.90 -5.99 -19.57
N ASN A 148 -7.72 -7.30 -19.71
CA ASN A 148 -6.44 -7.95 -19.99
C ASN A 148 -6.33 -8.14 -21.51
N PHE A 149 -5.31 -7.56 -22.16
CA PHE A 149 -5.16 -7.57 -23.61
C PHE A 149 -3.81 -8.13 -24.09
N GLY A 150 -2.88 -8.38 -23.18
CA GLY A 150 -1.57 -8.95 -23.50
C GLY A 150 -1.55 -10.46 -23.24
N ASN A 151 -1.23 -11.25 -24.25
CA ASN A 151 -1.09 -12.70 -24.09
C ASN A 151 0.23 -13.09 -23.42
N GLU A 152 1.33 -12.38 -23.73
CA GLU A 152 2.67 -12.65 -23.23
C GLU A 152 3.17 -11.57 -22.25
N SER A 153 2.74 -10.32 -22.43
CA SER A 153 3.18 -9.15 -21.64
C SER A 153 2.35 -8.91 -20.38
N ASN A 154 1.30 -9.69 -20.13
CA ASN A 154 0.36 -9.47 -19.02
C ASN A 154 -0.19 -8.03 -18.97
N ASP A 155 -0.34 -7.40 -20.13
CA ASP A 155 -0.88 -6.06 -20.23
C ASP A 155 -2.33 -6.01 -19.79
N ALA A 156 -2.63 -5.02 -18.95
CA ALA A 156 -4.00 -4.76 -18.55
C ALA A 156 -4.25 -3.25 -18.36
N LEU A 157 -5.46 -2.85 -18.72
CA LEU A 157 -5.97 -1.51 -18.47
C LEU A 157 -7.09 -1.58 -17.44
N THR A 158 -6.98 -0.79 -16.38
CA THR A 158 -7.98 -0.71 -15.32
C THR A 158 -8.62 0.68 -15.31
N LEU A 159 -9.93 0.74 -15.51
CA LEU A 159 -10.74 1.94 -15.27
C LEU A 159 -11.42 1.78 -13.91
N GLN A 160 -11.26 2.76 -13.03
CA GLN A 160 -11.79 2.69 -11.67
C GLN A 160 -12.44 4.01 -11.26
N VAL A 161 -13.56 3.88 -10.54
CA VAL A 161 -14.23 4.99 -9.83
C VAL A 161 -14.38 4.58 -8.37
N VAL A 162 -13.77 5.35 -7.48
CA VAL A 162 -13.80 5.11 -6.02
C VAL A 162 -13.98 6.43 -5.28
N GLN A 163 -14.24 6.36 -3.97
CA GLN A 163 -14.14 7.55 -3.12
C GLN A 163 -12.77 8.20 -3.27
N SER A 164 -12.71 9.52 -3.13
CA SER A 164 -11.44 10.26 -3.28
C SER A 164 -10.36 9.68 -2.37
N ALA A 165 -9.16 9.54 -2.92
CA ALA A 165 -8.02 8.99 -2.22
C ALA A 165 -7.33 9.99 -1.27
N PHE A 166 -7.79 11.24 -1.23
CA PHE A 166 -7.35 12.16 -0.18
C PHE A 166 -7.92 11.75 1.18
N ARG A 167 -7.12 11.83 2.22
CA ARG A 167 -7.57 11.54 3.59
C ARG A 167 -8.46 12.68 4.11
N ASN A 168 -9.40 12.32 4.97
CA ASN A 168 -10.28 13.28 5.65
C ASN A 168 -11.15 14.14 4.72
N ILE A 169 -11.44 13.63 3.54
CA ILE A 169 -12.32 14.30 2.59
C ILE A 169 -13.75 13.74 2.69
N ASN A 170 -14.74 14.51 2.20
CA ASN A 170 -16.13 14.08 2.20
C ASN A 170 -16.30 12.78 1.37
N PRO A 171 -16.98 11.73 1.90
CA PRO A 171 -17.19 10.47 1.20
C PRO A 171 -17.93 10.58 -0.15
N SER A 172 -18.61 11.68 -0.42
CA SER A 172 -19.27 11.94 -1.71
C SER A 172 -18.30 12.34 -2.83
N MET A 173 -17.08 12.72 -2.48
CA MET A 173 -16.04 13.06 -3.47
C MET A 173 -15.43 11.79 -4.07
N LEU A 174 -15.12 11.84 -5.36
CA LEU A 174 -14.70 10.69 -6.13
C LEU A 174 -13.28 10.85 -6.69
N SER A 175 -12.65 9.70 -6.95
CA SER A 175 -11.45 9.57 -7.78
C SER A 175 -11.80 8.78 -9.02
N TYR A 176 -11.33 9.27 -10.17
CA TYR A 176 -11.43 8.61 -11.46
C TYR A 176 -10.02 8.20 -11.89
N ASN A 177 -9.79 6.92 -12.07
CA ASN A 177 -8.47 6.36 -12.22
C ASN A 177 -8.40 5.52 -13.49
N LEU A 178 -7.35 5.73 -14.29
CA LEU A 178 -6.99 4.89 -15.41
C LEU A 178 -5.57 4.38 -15.17
N MET A 179 -5.39 3.06 -15.04
CA MET A 179 -4.11 2.45 -14.76
C MET A 179 -3.77 1.40 -15.81
N TRP A 180 -2.54 1.45 -16.30
CA TRP A 180 -1.95 0.46 -17.18
C TRP A 180 -0.85 -0.30 -16.45
N THR A 181 -0.95 -1.63 -16.48
CA THR A 181 0.06 -2.56 -15.98
C THR A 181 0.58 -3.41 -17.12
N GLY A 182 1.87 -3.70 -17.15
CA GLY A 182 2.48 -4.58 -18.13
C GLY A 182 3.77 -5.19 -17.63
N SER A 183 4.18 -6.33 -18.25
CA SER A 183 5.42 -7.03 -17.93
C SER A 183 6.11 -7.47 -19.22
N TYR A 184 7.32 -6.98 -19.45
CA TYR A 184 8.08 -7.12 -20.70
C TYR A 184 9.43 -7.80 -20.44
N GLY A 185 9.41 -8.90 -19.70
CA GLY A 185 10.58 -9.67 -19.31
C GLY A 185 11.39 -8.98 -18.21
N TRP A 186 12.34 -8.14 -18.59
CA TRP A 186 13.19 -7.41 -17.62
C TRP A 186 12.56 -6.11 -17.09
N LEU A 187 11.47 -5.64 -17.70
CA LEU A 187 10.78 -4.40 -17.36
C LEU A 187 9.32 -4.68 -17.02
N ASP A 188 8.89 -4.31 -15.82
CA ASP A 188 7.48 -4.20 -15.45
C ASP A 188 7.09 -2.72 -15.33
N ILE A 189 5.86 -2.39 -15.73
CA ILE A 189 5.32 -1.02 -15.64
C ILE A 189 4.04 -0.98 -14.82
N LEU A 190 3.87 0.15 -14.13
CA LEU A 190 2.69 0.46 -13.33
C LEU A 190 2.41 1.97 -13.48
N HIS A 191 1.69 2.32 -14.55
CA HIS A 191 1.41 3.69 -14.93
C HIS A 191 -0.04 4.05 -14.65
N SER A 192 -0.32 5.30 -14.28
CA SER A 192 -1.69 5.77 -14.16
C SER A 192 -1.85 7.26 -14.46
N VAL A 193 -3.07 7.60 -14.85
CA VAL A 193 -3.60 8.96 -14.84
C VAL A 193 -4.81 8.95 -13.92
N ASN A 194 -4.85 9.89 -12.98
CA ASN A 194 -5.86 9.94 -11.95
C ASN A 194 -6.41 11.35 -11.81
N MET A 195 -7.70 11.47 -11.57
CA MET A 195 -8.38 12.72 -11.20
C MET A 195 -8.96 12.55 -9.80
N LEU A 196 -8.38 13.21 -8.81
CA LEU A 196 -8.80 13.13 -7.42
C LEU A 196 -9.58 14.39 -7.04
N GLU A 197 -10.84 14.23 -6.71
CA GLU A 197 -11.66 15.34 -6.26
C GLU A 197 -11.27 15.75 -4.84
N TYR A 198 -10.91 17.03 -4.65
CA TYR A 198 -10.55 17.62 -3.36
C TYR A 198 -11.61 18.62 -2.83
N GLN A 199 -12.42 19.17 -3.75
CA GLN A 199 -13.63 19.95 -3.48
C GLN A 199 -14.68 19.60 -4.54
N PRO A 200 -15.97 19.81 -4.30
CA PRO A 200 -17.01 19.50 -5.28
C PRO A 200 -16.71 20.06 -6.67
N GLY A 201 -16.49 19.16 -7.64
CA GLY A 201 -16.17 19.50 -9.03
C GLY A 201 -14.76 20.02 -9.28
N LYS A 202 -13.86 20.00 -8.26
CA LYS A 202 -12.46 20.40 -8.42
C LYS A 202 -11.54 19.23 -8.21
N PHE A 203 -10.58 19.06 -9.10
CA PHE A 203 -9.71 17.90 -9.16
C PHE A 203 -8.23 18.27 -9.13
N VAL A 204 -7.44 17.43 -8.48
CA VAL A 204 -5.99 17.33 -8.71
C VAL A 204 -5.76 16.17 -9.66
N ASN A 205 -4.97 16.39 -10.70
CA ASN A 205 -4.63 15.37 -11.68
C ASN A 205 -3.27 14.76 -11.32
N PHE A 206 -3.22 13.45 -11.17
CA PHE A 206 -1.99 12.71 -10.95
C PHE A 206 -1.57 12.03 -12.25
N ILE A 207 -0.27 12.11 -12.56
CA ILE A 207 0.37 11.24 -13.54
C ILE A 207 1.43 10.47 -12.76
N ALA A 208 1.26 9.16 -12.64
CA ALA A 208 2.20 8.29 -11.97
C ALA A 208 2.85 7.32 -12.98
N LEU A 209 4.18 7.28 -13.00
CA LEU A 209 4.96 6.40 -13.84
C LEU A 209 5.84 5.52 -12.95
N GLY A 210 5.48 4.26 -12.80
CA GLY A 210 6.25 3.26 -12.07
C GLY A 210 6.94 2.31 -13.04
N HIS A 211 8.25 2.13 -12.88
CA HIS A 211 9.07 1.20 -13.65
C HIS A 211 9.81 0.26 -12.71
N GLN A 212 9.74 -1.04 -12.97
CA GLN A 212 10.53 -2.02 -12.26
C GLN A 212 11.44 -2.77 -13.23
N PHE A 213 12.73 -2.68 -12.99
CA PHE A 213 13.77 -3.36 -13.77
C PHE A 213 14.23 -4.61 -13.02
N ASN A 214 14.01 -5.78 -13.62
CA ASN A 214 14.39 -7.08 -13.08
C ASN A 214 15.71 -7.52 -13.75
N MET A 215 16.81 -7.48 -13.00
CA MET A 215 18.19 -7.68 -13.49
C MET A 215 18.86 -8.84 -12.74
N GLY A 216 18.33 -10.06 -12.90
CA GLY A 216 18.81 -11.22 -12.15
C GLY A 216 18.53 -11.07 -10.66
N ASP A 217 19.58 -11.03 -9.84
CA ASP A 217 19.47 -10.87 -8.38
C ASP A 217 19.15 -9.42 -7.95
N PHE A 218 19.21 -8.47 -8.87
CA PHE A 218 18.91 -7.06 -8.62
C PHE A 218 17.52 -6.69 -9.13
N LYS A 219 16.86 -5.83 -8.39
CA LYS A 219 15.61 -5.20 -8.78
C LYS A 219 15.67 -3.72 -8.46
N LEU A 220 15.47 -2.88 -9.49
CA LEU A 220 15.39 -1.44 -9.36
C LEU A 220 13.95 -1.00 -9.65
N GLN A 221 13.32 -0.29 -8.72
CA GLN A 221 12.04 0.39 -8.91
C GLN A 221 12.27 1.89 -8.98
N LEU A 222 11.69 2.53 -9.99
CA LEU A 222 11.71 3.98 -10.17
C LEU A 222 10.28 4.47 -10.35
N ASP A 223 9.86 5.36 -9.46
CA ASP A 223 8.56 6.00 -9.54
C ASP A 223 8.73 7.51 -9.72
N TRP A 224 7.92 8.06 -10.60
CA TRP A 224 7.73 9.50 -10.72
C TRP A 224 6.24 9.79 -10.68
N MET A 225 5.85 10.74 -9.85
CA MET A 225 4.48 11.15 -9.69
C MET A 225 4.38 12.66 -9.71
N ASN A 226 3.68 13.19 -10.71
CA ASN A 226 3.35 14.60 -10.82
C ASN A 226 1.90 14.84 -10.40
N ARG A 227 1.66 15.90 -9.65
CA ARG A 227 0.35 16.33 -9.19
C ARG A 227 0.12 17.75 -9.71
N ALA A 228 -1.02 17.96 -10.38
CA ALA A 228 -1.36 19.24 -10.95
C ALA A 228 -2.83 19.56 -10.70
N ASP A 229 -3.14 20.80 -10.36
CA ASP A 229 -4.51 21.27 -10.39
C ASP A 229 -4.99 21.51 -11.84
N MET A 230 -6.25 21.90 -12.02
CA MET A 230 -6.84 22.08 -13.35
C MET A 230 -6.17 23.20 -14.16
N ASP A 231 -5.50 24.13 -13.49
CA ASP A 231 -4.96 25.35 -14.09
C ASP A 231 -3.43 25.29 -14.26
N ASN A 232 -2.76 24.31 -13.64
CA ASN A 232 -1.30 24.27 -13.54
C ASN A 232 -0.75 22.86 -13.77
N PHE A 233 -0.27 22.59 -14.98
CA PHE A 233 0.43 21.37 -15.33
C PHE A 233 1.95 21.62 -15.26
N SER A 234 2.48 21.80 -14.05
CA SER A 234 3.88 22.14 -13.83
C SER A 234 4.59 21.08 -12.99
N PHE A 235 5.93 21.05 -13.14
CA PHE A 235 6.82 20.22 -12.32
C PHE A 235 7.03 20.75 -10.89
N ASP A 236 6.17 21.64 -10.41
CA ASP A 236 6.32 22.30 -9.12
C ASP A 236 5.75 21.46 -7.96
N ASP A 237 4.98 20.42 -8.31
CA ASP A 237 4.41 19.46 -7.35
C ASP A 237 4.59 18.03 -7.86
N PHE A 238 5.63 17.35 -7.33
CA PHE A 238 5.91 15.97 -7.70
C PHE A 238 6.64 15.20 -6.60
N SER A 239 6.65 13.88 -6.73
CA SER A 239 7.47 12.96 -5.94
C SER A 239 8.28 12.05 -6.85
N VAL A 240 9.51 11.76 -6.44
CA VAL A 240 10.39 10.76 -7.09
C VAL A 240 10.80 9.75 -6.05
N MET A 241 10.69 8.46 -6.39
CA MET A 241 11.13 7.37 -5.52
C MET A 241 12.02 6.42 -6.33
N ALA A 242 13.10 5.97 -5.71
CA ALA A 242 13.99 4.95 -6.23
C ALA A 242 14.23 3.90 -5.14
N ASP A 243 14.01 2.63 -5.45
CA ASP A 243 14.24 1.50 -4.55
C ASP A 243 15.07 0.46 -5.29
N LEU A 244 16.26 0.17 -4.78
CA LEU A 244 17.16 -0.86 -5.30
C LEU A 244 17.20 -2.00 -4.28
N SER A 245 16.92 -3.22 -4.71
CA SER A 245 17.06 -4.41 -3.88
C SER A 245 17.97 -5.44 -4.55
N TRP A 246 18.73 -6.14 -3.73
CA TRP A 246 19.65 -7.20 -4.11
C TRP A 246 19.38 -8.46 -3.29
N SER A 247 18.96 -9.52 -3.97
CA SER A 247 18.81 -10.85 -3.39
C SER A 247 20.19 -11.52 -3.30
N ALA A 248 20.97 -11.16 -2.26
CA ALA A 248 22.34 -11.63 -2.08
C ALA A 248 22.41 -13.16 -1.88
N SER A 249 21.32 -13.77 -1.45
CA SER A 249 21.09 -15.21 -1.41
C SER A 249 19.59 -15.50 -1.25
N ASP A 250 19.19 -16.77 -1.28
CA ASP A 250 17.81 -17.20 -1.01
C ASP A 250 17.29 -16.73 0.36
N LYS A 251 18.22 -16.45 1.29
CA LYS A 251 17.91 -16.05 2.68
C LYS A 251 18.19 -14.58 2.99
N LEU A 252 18.86 -13.85 2.11
CA LEU A 252 19.31 -12.49 2.41
C LEU A 252 18.95 -11.54 1.28
N ASN A 253 18.16 -10.53 1.61
CA ASN A 253 17.87 -9.41 0.75
C ASN A 253 18.43 -8.12 1.37
N ILE A 254 19.10 -7.30 0.57
CA ILE A 254 19.64 -5.99 0.95
C ILE A 254 18.95 -4.95 0.07
N PHE A 255 18.51 -3.85 0.64
CA PHE A 255 17.84 -2.80 -0.14
C PHE A 255 18.31 -1.40 0.27
N GLY A 256 18.22 -0.49 -0.68
CA GLY A 256 18.40 0.95 -0.49
C GLY A 256 17.28 1.69 -1.16
N LYS A 257 16.84 2.79 -0.56
CA LYS A 257 15.75 3.61 -1.06
C LYS A 257 16.04 5.08 -0.91
N TYR A 258 15.63 5.85 -1.93
CA TYR A 258 15.59 7.30 -1.93
C TYR A 258 14.18 7.78 -2.27
N SER A 259 13.73 8.85 -1.63
CA SER A 259 12.53 9.58 -2.02
C SER A 259 12.78 11.08 -1.95
N PHE A 260 12.12 11.81 -2.84
CA PHE A 260 12.09 13.27 -2.88
C PHE A 260 10.66 13.72 -3.13
N ASP A 261 10.15 14.60 -2.27
CA ASP A 261 8.84 15.22 -2.37
C ASP A 261 9.01 16.73 -2.45
N ILE A 262 8.35 17.37 -3.42
CA ILE A 262 8.28 18.81 -3.54
C ILE A 262 6.84 19.25 -3.84
N ASN A 263 6.41 20.36 -3.25
CA ASN A 263 5.23 21.10 -3.62
C ASN A 263 5.49 22.61 -3.42
N ASP A 264 5.72 23.32 -4.54
CA ASP A 264 5.94 24.76 -4.58
C ASP A 264 4.65 25.48 -4.97
N GLY A 265 3.65 25.42 -4.08
CA GLY A 265 2.45 26.26 -4.17
C GLY A 265 1.16 25.61 -4.66
N ASN A 266 1.10 24.29 -4.90
CA ASN A 266 -0.17 23.60 -5.19
C ASN A 266 -0.98 23.37 -3.89
N TYR A 267 -1.90 24.28 -3.59
CA TYR A 267 -2.80 24.18 -2.43
C TYR A 267 -3.93 23.16 -2.58
N ALA A 268 -4.09 22.57 -3.75
CA ALA A 268 -5.07 21.53 -4.00
C ALA A 268 -4.56 20.13 -3.68
N ASP A 269 -3.22 19.93 -3.58
CA ASP A 269 -2.64 18.67 -3.15
C ASP A 269 -2.70 18.53 -1.62
N TYR A 270 -3.41 17.51 -1.15
CA TYR A 270 -3.51 17.16 0.28
C TYR A 270 -2.59 16.00 0.67
N CYS A 271 -1.79 15.48 -0.28
CA CYS A 271 -0.80 14.44 0.00
C CYS A 271 0.56 15.03 0.36
N VAL A 272 1.02 16.01 -0.41
CA VAL A 272 2.24 16.75 -0.15
C VAL A 272 1.88 18.23 -0.08
N LEU A 273 1.88 18.81 1.11
CA LEU A 273 1.39 20.17 1.30
C LEU A 273 2.37 21.23 0.77
N PRO A 274 1.87 22.42 0.36
CA PRO A 274 2.69 23.51 -0.16
C PRO A 274 3.83 23.91 0.80
N GLY A 275 4.98 24.20 0.22
CA GLY A 275 6.21 24.53 0.94
C GLY A 275 6.98 23.30 1.41
N THR A 276 6.62 22.11 0.93
CA THR A 276 7.41 20.89 1.10
C THR A 276 8.56 20.86 0.09
N GLU A 277 9.77 20.59 0.57
CA GLU A 277 10.95 20.21 -0.19
C GLU A 277 11.72 19.22 0.69
N LEU A 278 11.47 17.93 0.55
CA LEU A 278 11.86 16.91 1.50
C LEU A 278 12.51 15.73 0.79
N SER A 279 13.72 15.38 1.21
CA SER A 279 14.45 14.20 0.77
C SER A 279 14.53 13.17 1.87
N ARG A 280 14.51 11.89 1.52
CA ARG A 280 14.80 10.77 2.43
C ARG A 280 15.65 9.73 1.71
N VAL A 281 16.68 9.25 2.39
CA VAL A 281 17.49 8.11 1.98
C VAL A 281 17.51 7.08 3.09
N GLY A 282 17.58 5.82 2.73
CA GLY A 282 17.75 4.76 3.71
C GLY A 282 18.15 3.44 3.09
N ALA A 283 18.54 2.50 3.94
CA ALA A 283 18.90 1.16 3.55
C ALA A 283 18.45 0.16 4.62
N GLY A 284 18.40 -1.12 4.24
CA GLY A 284 18.04 -2.17 5.17
C GLY A 284 18.39 -3.55 4.67
N VAL A 285 18.16 -4.50 5.56
CA VAL A 285 18.38 -5.93 5.32
C VAL A 285 17.16 -6.72 5.75
N GLU A 286 16.88 -7.79 5.02
CA GLU A 286 15.87 -8.78 5.34
C GLU A 286 16.50 -10.16 5.34
N TYR A 287 16.31 -10.90 6.42
CA TYR A 287 16.81 -12.26 6.56
C TYR A 287 15.65 -13.24 6.74
N PHE A 288 15.63 -14.28 5.92
CA PHE A 288 14.62 -15.33 5.89
C PHE A 288 15.21 -16.61 6.50
N PRO A 289 14.97 -16.91 7.80
CA PRO A 289 15.60 -18.03 8.50
C PRO A 289 15.12 -19.40 8.01
N ILE A 290 13.87 -19.47 7.50
CA ILE A 290 13.27 -20.73 7.07
C ILE A 290 13.67 -21.00 5.62
N LYS A 291 14.26 -22.17 5.38
CA LYS A 291 14.59 -22.62 4.03
C LYS A 291 13.31 -22.77 3.21
N GLU A 292 13.33 -22.30 1.97
CA GLU A 292 12.23 -22.42 1.00
C GLU A 292 10.91 -21.67 1.40
N SER A 293 10.95 -20.86 2.49
CA SER A 293 9.81 -20.06 2.91
C SER A 293 10.25 -18.64 3.28
N LYS A 294 9.45 -17.67 2.84
CA LYS A 294 9.56 -16.24 3.23
C LYS A 294 8.51 -15.86 4.28
N ASP A 295 7.89 -16.81 4.93
CA ASP A 295 6.84 -16.58 5.93
C ASP A 295 7.35 -15.98 7.24
N VAL A 296 8.62 -16.20 7.55
CA VAL A 296 9.30 -15.53 8.67
C VAL A 296 10.44 -14.68 8.12
N ARG A 297 10.45 -13.40 8.48
CA ARG A 297 11.45 -12.44 8.06
C ARG A 297 11.92 -11.63 9.26
N LEU A 298 13.22 -11.66 9.54
CA LEU A 298 13.89 -10.70 10.40
C LEU A 298 14.33 -9.52 9.53
N HIS A 299 14.20 -8.30 10.04
CA HIS A 299 14.58 -7.11 9.27
C HIS A 299 15.22 -6.05 10.14
N GLY A 300 16.07 -5.27 9.51
CA GLY A 300 16.60 -4.02 10.04
C GLY A 300 16.67 -2.99 8.93
N ALA A 301 16.23 -1.76 9.23
CA ALA A 301 16.30 -0.66 8.30
C ALA A 301 16.59 0.65 9.03
N TYR A 302 17.38 1.51 8.37
CA TYR A 302 17.67 2.86 8.82
C TYR A 302 17.39 3.83 7.70
N SER A 303 16.81 4.98 8.03
CA SER A 303 16.64 6.08 7.08
C SER A 303 16.92 7.42 7.73
N PHE A 304 17.31 8.38 6.90
CA PHE A 304 17.49 9.78 7.27
C PHE A 304 16.76 10.66 6.26
N ALA A 305 15.99 11.63 6.76
CA ALA A 305 15.32 12.65 5.96
C ALA A 305 15.89 14.01 6.28
N TRP A 306 15.93 14.89 5.26
CA TRP A 306 16.36 16.28 5.39
C TRP A 306 15.53 17.19 4.48
N GLY A 307 15.49 18.46 4.81
CA GLY A 307 14.71 19.46 4.11
C GLY A 307 13.51 19.94 4.91
N LYS A 308 12.44 20.35 4.25
CA LYS A 308 11.27 20.96 4.88
C LYS A 308 10.01 20.20 4.51
N ASN A 309 9.17 19.88 5.49
CA ASN A 309 7.81 19.42 5.28
C ASN A 309 6.83 20.57 5.53
N GLY A 310 6.04 20.91 4.52
CA GLY A 310 4.97 21.90 4.63
C GLY A 310 3.78 21.44 5.49
N ASN A 311 3.70 20.12 5.75
CA ASN A 311 2.67 19.55 6.61
C ASN A 311 3.14 19.54 8.09
N PRO A 312 2.56 20.37 8.98
CA PRO A 312 2.96 20.41 10.39
C PRO A 312 2.62 19.11 11.15
N TYR A 313 1.78 18.26 10.58
CA TYR A 313 1.37 16.96 11.12
C TYR A 313 1.86 15.81 10.24
N GLY A 314 2.84 16.06 9.38
CA GLY A 314 3.42 15.07 8.48
C GLY A 314 4.08 13.91 9.23
N SER A 315 4.22 12.79 8.55
CA SER A 315 4.89 11.60 9.09
C SER A 315 6.39 11.61 8.86
N VAL A 316 6.88 12.50 8.00
CA VAL A 316 8.30 12.68 7.69
C VAL A 316 8.70 14.11 8.04
N TYR A 317 9.77 14.26 8.78
CA TYR A 317 10.30 15.55 9.20
C TYR A 317 11.67 15.78 8.56
N GLY A 318 12.11 17.03 8.45
CA GLY A 318 13.51 17.36 8.18
C GLY A 318 14.39 16.92 9.35
N ASP A 319 15.64 16.56 9.06
CA ASP A 319 16.62 16.07 10.06
C ASP A 319 16.08 14.91 10.92
N HIS A 320 15.34 14.01 10.27
CA HIS A 320 14.66 12.88 10.90
C HIS A 320 15.43 11.57 10.66
N ALA A 321 16.05 11.05 11.70
CA ALA A 321 16.66 9.73 11.71
C ALA A 321 15.66 8.68 12.23
N PHE A 322 15.50 7.58 11.50
CA PHE A 322 14.60 6.49 11.85
C PHE A 322 15.29 5.15 11.72
N LEU A 323 15.29 4.35 12.80
CA LEU A 323 15.76 2.98 12.84
C LEU A 323 14.61 2.05 13.17
N THR A 324 14.50 0.93 12.46
CA THR A 324 13.59 -0.16 12.80
C THR A 324 14.30 -1.50 12.74
N LEU A 325 14.10 -2.33 13.77
CA LEU A 325 14.58 -3.72 13.86
C LEU A 325 13.40 -4.58 14.24
N GLY A 326 13.12 -5.65 13.51
CA GLY A 326 11.90 -6.38 13.83
C GLY A 326 11.77 -7.75 13.19
N VAL A 327 10.59 -8.32 13.40
CA VAL A 327 10.18 -9.59 12.83
C VAL A 327 8.80 -9.47 12.19
N THR A 328 8.69 -10.05 11.01
CA THR A 328 7.41 -10.26 10.32
C THR A 328 7.18 -11.74 10.18
N TRP A 329 5.96 -12.21 10.46
CA TRP A 329 5.59 -13.59 10.19
C TRP A 329 4.20 -13.68 9.58
N LYS A 330 4.02 -14.69 8.74
CA LYS A 330 2.80 -15.00 8.02
C LYS A 330 2.42 -16.44 8.33
N MET A 331 1.17 -16.67 8.68
CA MET A 331 0.66 -17.98 9.07
C MET A 331 -0.59 -18.31 8.29
N ASN A 332 -0.53 -19.36 7.48
CA ASN A 332 -1.71 -19.89 6.81
C ASN A 332 -2.50 -20.71 7.83
N ILE A 333 -3.73 -20.28 8.15
CA ILE A 333 -4.61 -20.92 9.13
C ILE A 333 -5.46 -21.97 8.43
N LEU A 334 -5.95 -21.66 7.23
CA LEU A 334 -6.77 -22.55 6.42
C LEU A 334 -6.44 -22.32 4.95
N ASN A 335 -6.31 -23.43 4.21
CA ASN A 335 -6.20 -23.43 2.74
C ASN A 335 -6.96 -24.64 2.20
N LYS A 336 -8.08 -24.41 1.53
CA LYS A 336 -8.94 -25.42 0.93
C LYS A 336 -9.37 -25.03 -0.47
#